data_593db04536b2b2499b2f1be25fa4f18c
#
_entry.id   593db04536b2b2499b2f1be25fa4f18c
#
_cell.length_a   1.000
_cell.length_b   1.000
_cell.length_c   1.000
_cell.angle_alpha   90.00
_cell.angle_beta   90.00
_cell.angle_gamma   90.00
#
_symmetry.space_group_name_H-M   'P 1'
#
loop_
_entity.id
_entity.type
_entity.pdbx_description
1 polymer ?
#
loop_
_entity_poly.entity_id
_entity_poly.type
_entity_poly.pdbx_seq_one_letter_code
_entity_poly.pdbx_strand_id
1 'polypeptide(L)'
;MAPPFAAPPTEGRRSRLWLGLGAGALALVLCCGGGGAAVVGLLVSGVQAIEEQGRTVSSDYYRALADGEYGQAYDQLCEDAKRRESRQEFERRAAAEPQIVSYRVGSVDTTTLTVPVDVTLAGGGQERQQVVLGQDQQTGAMEVCGVN
;
A
#
# COMPACT_ATOMS: atom_id res chain seq x y z
N MET A 1 0.98 44.75 -72.44
CA MET A 1 1.33 45.17 -71.07
C MET A 1 0.85 44.09 -70.15
N ALA A 2 1.76 43.27 -69.60
CA ALA A 2 1.41 42.26 -68.58
C ALA A 2 1.54 42.85 -67.19
N PRO A 3 0.58 42.63 -66.24
CA PRO A 3 0.68 43.15 -64.89
C PRO A 3 1.77 42.38 -64.10
N PRO A 4 2.53 43.04 -63.24
CA PRO A 4 3.52 42.40 -62.40
C PRO A 4 2.85 41.52 -61.34
N PHE A 5 3.27 40.27 -61.29
CA PHE A 5 2.85 39.35 -60.19
C PHE A 5 3.45 39.87 -58.87
N ALA A 6 2.61 40.20 -57.94
CA ALA A 6 3.01 40.53 -56.58
C ALA A 6 3.58 39.27 -55.91
N ALA A 7 4.82 39.35 -55.43
CA ALA A 7 5.41 38.27 -54.61
C ALA A 7 4.67 38.10 -53.30
N PRO A 8 4.38 36.86 -52.84
CA PRO A 8 3.70 36.68 -51.56
C PRO A 8 4.61 37.10 -50.39
N PRO A 9 4.06 37.72 -49.36
CA PRO A 9 4.83 38.22 -48.19
C PRO A 9 5.40 37.01 -47.42
N THR A 10 6.74 37.03 -47.28
CA THR A 10 7.50 35.97 -46.55
C THR A 10 7.54 36.20 -45.02
N GLU A 11 6.68 37.05 -44.48
CA GLU A 11 6.72 37.48 -43.06
C GLU A 11 6.01 36.56 -42.05
N GLY A 12 5.69 35.35 -42.42
CA GLY A 12 5.01 34.43 -41.48
C GLY A 12 5.81 33.18 -41.07
N ARG A 13 6.93 32.92 -41.77
CA ARG A 13 7.63 31.64 -41.57
C ARG A 13 8.41 31.56 -40.27
N ARG A 14 8.99 32.68 -39.83
CA ARG A 14 9.76 32.73 -38.56
C ARG A 14 8.88 32.68 -37.33
N SER A 15 7.75 33.37 -37.35
CA SER A 15 6.81 33.38 -36.24
C SER A 15 6.13 32.00 -36.08
N ARG A 16 5.81 31.30 -37.17
CA ARG A 16 5.27 29.93 -37.12
C ARG A 16 6.29 28.91 -36.62
N LEU A 17 7.59 29.09 -36.96
CA LEU A 17 8.67 28.24 -36.43
C LEU A 17 8.85 28.44 -34.92
N TRP A 18 8.81 29.69 -34.42
CA TRP A 18 8.91 29.99 -33.01
C TRP A 18 7.68 29.55 -32.22
N LEU A 19 6.49 29.66 -32.78
CA LEU A 19 5.26 29.15 -32.18
C LEU A 19 5.26 27.60 -32.12
N GLY A 20 5.75 26.93 -33.18
CA GLY A 20 5.86 25.47 -33.20
C GLY A 20 6.92 24.94 -32.21
N LEU A 21 8.08 25.60 -32.11
CA LEU A 21 9.12 25.26 -31.15
C LEU A 21 8.70 25.52 -29.70
N GLY A 22 8.00 26.65 -29.44
CA GLY A 22 7.49 26.98 -28.14
C GLY A 22 6.41 26.00 -27.67
N ALA A 23 5.46 25.65 -28.54
CA ALA A 23 4.40 24.67 -28.24
C ALA A 23 4.96 23.25 -28.06
N GLY A 24 5.94 22.85 -28.87
CA GLY A 24 6.61 21.55 -28.74
C GLY A 24 7.43 21.43 -27.45
N ALA A 25 8.15 22.50 -27.06
CA ALA A 25 8.90 22.51 -25.80
C ALA A 25 7.96 22.45 -24.57
N LEU A 26 6.83 23.18 -24.63
CA LEU A 26 5.84 23.16 -23.55
C LEU A 26 5.18 21.77 -23.42
N ALA A 27 4.86 21.12 -24.53
CA ALA A 27 4.32 19.75 -24.54
C ALA A 27 5.32 18.73 -23.99
N LEU A 28 6.62 18.85 -24.31
CA LEU A 28 7.67 17.99 -23.76
C LEU A 28 7.85 18.19 -22.23
N VAL A 29 7.84 19.44 -21.76
CA VAL A 29 7.93 19.74 -20.33
C VAL A 29 6.69 19.23 -19.58
N LEU A 30 5.50 19.34 -20.15
CA LEU A 30 4.27 18.80 -19.56
C LEU A 30 4.25 17.26 -19.58
N CYS A 31 4.74 16.61 -20.64
CA CYS A 31 4.83 15.14 -20.67
C CYS A 31 5.92 14.59 -19.74
N CYS A 32 7.09 15.21 -19.66
CA CYS A 32 8.18 14.74 -18.80
C CYS A 32 8.04 15.22 -17.35
N GLY A 33 7.57 16.47 -17.13
CA GLY A 33 7.34 17.01 -15.79
C GLY A 33 6.06 16.49 -15.14
N GLY A 34 4.95 16.44 -15.89
CA GLY A 34 3.67 15.91 -15.39
C GLY A 34 3.66 14.40 -15.22
N GLY A 35 4.30 13.66 -16.12
CA GLY A 35 4.41 12.20 -16.02
C GLY A 35 5.26 11.76 -14.83
N GLY A 36 6.38 12.43 -14.56
CA GLY A 36 7.21 12.15 -13.39
C GLY A 36 6.50 12.39 -12.07
N ALA A 37 5.79 13.51 -11.93
CA ALA A 37 5.03 13.81 -10.73
C ALA A 37 3.84 12.85 -10.51
N ALA A 38 3.17 12.42 -11.60
CA ALA A 38 2.09 11.45 -11.51
C ALA A 38 2.60 10.06 -11.10
N VAL A 39 3.74 9.61 -11.65
CA VAL A 39 4.34 8.32 -11.28
C VAL A 39 4.80 8.33 -9.83
N VAL A 40 5.48 9.38 -9.38
CA VAL A 40 5.88 9.52 -7.97
C VAL A 40 4.67 9.57 -7.05
N GLY A 41 3.62 10.32 -7.42
CA GLY A 41 2.37 10.39 -6.65
C GLY A 41 1.68 9.04 -6.51
N LEU A 42 1.63 8.23 -7.58
CA LEU A 42 1.05 6.89 -7.55
C LEU A 42 1.86 5.92 -6.68
N LEU A 43 3.21 5.99 -6.74
CA LEU A 43 4.08 5.16 -5.92
C LEU A 43 3.93 5.48 -4.44
N VAL A 44 3.92 6.77 -4.06
CA VAL A 44 3.74 7.21 -2.67
C VAL A 44 2.37 6.81 -2.15
N SER A 45 1.30 6.97 -2.93
CA SER A 45 -0.05 6.55 -2.55
C SER A 45 -0.16 5.04 -2.35
N GLY A 46 0.54 4.25 -3.19
CA GLY A 46 0.57 2.79 -3.07
C GLY A 46 1.24 2.32 -1.77
N VAL A 47 2.36 2.90 -1.38
CA VAL A 47 3.07 2.57 -0.14
C VAL A 47 2.22 2.93 1.09
N GLN A 48 1.59 4.09 1.10
CA GLN A 48 0.70 4.51 2.19
C GLN A 48 -0.51 3.58 2.34
N ALA A 49 -1.10 3.13 1.22
CA ALA A 49 -2.21 2.20 1.24
C ALA A 49 -1.81 0.83 1.85
N ILE A 50 -0.63 0.31 1.50
CA ILE A 50 -0.10 -0.94 2.07
C ILE A 50 0.15 -0.78 3.58
N GLU A 51 0.73 0.33 3.99
CA GLU A 51 0.99 0.62 5.41
C GLU A 51 -0.31 0.69 6.21
N GLU A 52 -1.30 1.41 5.72
CA GLU A 52 -2.60 1.56 6.39
C GLU A 52 -3.34 0.23 6.47
N GLN A 53 -3.41 -0.52 5.37
CA GLN A 53 -4.06 -1.84 5.35
C GLN A 53 -3.34 -2.85 6.26
N GLY A 54 -2.02 -2.91 6.22
CA GLY A 54 -1.24 -3.80 7.06
C GLY A 54 -1.40 -3.52 8.55
N ARG A 55 -1.43 -2.25 8.93
CA ARG A 55 -1.72 -1.85 10.32
C ARG A 55 -3.14 -2.18 10.72
N THR A 56 -4.11 -1.96 9.85
CA THR A 56 -5.52 -2.24 10.11
C THR A 56 -5.75 -3.73 10.35
N VAL A 57 -5.31 -4.59 9.43
CA VAL A 57 -5.51 -6.05 9.58
C VAL A 57 -4.78 -6.60 10.81
N SER A 58 -3.57 -6.09 11.11
CA SER A 58 -2.86 -6.47 12.34
C SER A 58 -3.61 -6.01 13.59
N SER A 59 -4.16 -4.80 13.58
CA SER A 59 -4.97 -4.29 14.69
C SER A 59 -6.26 -5.09 14.89
N ASP A 60 -6.95 -5.44 13.82
CA ASP A 60 -8.18 -6.23 13.88
C ASP A 60 -7.91 -7.64 14.39
N TYR A 61 -6.81 -8.26 13.96
CA TYR A 61 -6.34 -9.55 14.47
C TYR A 61 -6.09 -9.52 15.99
N TYR A 62 -5.30 -8.55 16.47
CA TYR A 62 -4.99 -8.45 17.90
C TYR A 62 -6.18 -8.00 18.74
N ARG A 63 -7.09 -7.20 18.19
CA ARG A 63 -8.35 -6.86 18.86
C ARG A 63 -9.18 -8.11 19.10
N ALA A 64 -9.37 -8.92 18.08
CA ALA A 64 -10.11 -10.17 18.17
C ALA A 64 -9.49 -11.14 19.21
N LEU A 65 -8.15 -11.24 19.26
CA LEU A 65 -7.44 -12.03 20.27
C LEU A 65 -7.66 -11.47 21.68
N ALA A 66 -7.58 -10.15 21.87
CA ALA A 66 -7.76 -9.50 23.16
C ALA A 66 -9.21 -9.63 23.67
N ASP A 67 -10.18 -9.58 22.77
CA ASP A 67 -11.60 -9.73 23.08
C ASP A 67 -12.02 -11.21 23.25
N GLY A 68 -11.12 -12.17 22.99
CA GLY A 68 -11.41 -13.61 23.03
C GLY A 68 -12.23 -14.10 21.83
N GLU A 69 -12.36 -13.29 20.80
CA GLU A 69 -13.08 -13.61 19.57
C GLU A 69 -12.18 -14.36 18.57
N TYR A 70 -11.67 -15.52 19.01
CA TYR A 70 -10.64 -16.27 18.26
C TYR A 70 -11.07 -16.66 16.85
N GLY A 71 -12.37 -16.90 16.64
CA GLY A 71 -12.91 -17.15 15.30
C GLY A 71 -12.73 -15.96 14.35
N GLN A 72 -12.90 -14.73 14.85
CA GLN A 72 -12.65 -13.52 14.05
C GLN A 72 -11.17 -13.31 13.78
N ALA A 73 -10.30 -13.61 14.78
CA ALA A 73 -8.86 -13.58 14.56
C ALA A 73 -8.44 -14.58 13.47
N TYR A 74 -9.01 -15.80 13.47
CA TYR A 74 -8.77 -16.79 12.43
C TYR A 74 -9.19 -16.30 11.03
N ASP A 75 -10.28 -15.54 10.93
CA ASP A 75 -10.76 -15.00 9.65
C ASP A 75 -9.78 -14.01 9.01
N GLN A 76 -8.95 -13.34 9.81
CA GLN A 76 -7.88 -12.44 9.33
C GLN A 76 -6.64 -13.19 8.79
N LEU A 77 -6.57 -14.51 8.97
CA LEU A 77 -5.44 -15.29 8.51
C LEU A 77 -5.48 -15.52 7.00
N CYS A 78 -4.31 -15.52 6.36
CA CYS A 78 -4.18 -15.88 4.95
C CYS A 78 -4.41 -17.37 4.73
N GLU A 79 -4.71 -17.75 3.49
CA GLU A 79 -4.99 -19.12 3.10
C GLU A 79 -3.87 -20.11 3.47
N ASP A 80 -2.59 -19.68 3.39
CA ASP A 80 -1.47 -20.51 3.78
C ASP A 80 -1.46 -20.81 5.29
N ALA A 81 -1.81 -19.86 6.11
CA ALA A 81 -1.96 -20.06 7.55
C ALA A 81 -3.16 -20.98 7.86
N LYS A 82 -4.29 -20.76 7.20
CA LYS A 82 -5.50 -21.58 7.34
C LYS A 82 -5.30 -23.03 6.89
N ARG A 83 -4.40 -23.28 5.91
CA ARG A 83 -4.05 -24.66 5.52
C ARG A 83 -3.17 -25.38 6.54
N ARG A 84 -2.38 -24.66 7.32
CA ARG A 84 -1.48 -25.24 8.34
C ARG A 84 -2.21 -25.58 9.64
N GLU A 85 -3.23 -24.83 10.00
CA GLU A 85 -3.97 -24.98 11.24
C GLU A 85 -5.46 -24.74 10.98
N SER A 86 -6.29 -25.69 11.41
CA SER A 86 -7.75 -25.54 11.30
C SER A 86 -8.28 -24.50 12.31
N ARG A 87 -9.47 -23.95 12.04
CA ARG A 87 -10.13 -23.00 12.96
C ARG A 87 -10.21 -23.53 14.39
N GLN A 88 -10.63 -24.79 14.56
CA GLN A 88 -10.76 -25.39 15.89
C GLN A 88 -9.42 -25.53 16.63
N GLU A 89 -8.37 -25.85 15.92
CA GLU A 89 -7.02 -25.95 16.48
C GLU A 89 -6.51 -24.59 16.89
N PHE A 90 -6.66 -23.58 16.03
CA PHE A 90 -6.30 -22.20 16.30
C PHE A 90 -7.05 -21.66 17.55
N GLU A 91 -8.37 -21.83 17.61
CA GLU A 91 -9.20 -21.35 18.73
C GLU A 91 -8.77 -22.01 20.05
N ARG A 92 -8.53 -23.33 20.04
CA ARG A 92 -8.05 -24.05 21.23
C ARG A 92 -6.66 -23.58 21.67
N ARG A 93 -5.75 -23.36 20.73
CA ARG A 93 -4.40 -22.89 21.02
C ARG A 93 -4.46 -21.47 21.58
N ALA A 94 -5.15 -20.57 20.90
CA ALA A 94 -5.29 -19.16 21.31
C ALA A 94 -5.97 -19.02 22.68
N ALA A 95 -6.96 -19.86 22.98
CA ALA A 95 -7.62 -19.88 24.30
C ALA A 95 -6.73 -20.42 25.43
N ALA A 96 -5.69 -21.19 25.09
CA ALA A 96 -4.73 -21.71 26.06
C ALA A 96 -3.56 -20.74 26.34
N GLU A 97 -3.34 -19.76 25.48
CA GLU A 97 -2.32 -18.73 25.64
C GLU A 97 -2.76 -17.67 26.66
N PRO A 98 -1.79 -16.96 27.33
CA PRO A 98 -2.14 -15.85 28.21
C PRO A 98 -2.93 -14.77 27.47
N GLN A 99 -4.02 -14.30 28.06
CA GLN A 99 -4.86 -13.29 27.45
C GLN A 99 -4.10 -11.99 27.20
N ILE A 100 -4.27 -11.42 26.02
CA ILE A 100 -3.77 -10.09 25.67
C ILE A 100 -4.68 -9.04 26.30
N VAL A 101 -4.14 -8.18 27.16
CA VAL A 101 -4.88 -7.08 27.79
C VAL A 101 -4.71 -5.75 27.08
N SER A 102 -3.61 -5.58 26.38
CA SER A 102 -3.38 -4.42 25.50
C SER A 102 -2.36 -4.74 24.43
N TYR A 103 -2.40 -4.02 23.32
CA TYR A 103 -1.43 -4.16 22.23
C TYR A 103 -1.15 -2.82 21.58
N ARG A 104 0.01 -2.70 20.93
CA ARG A 104 0.39 -1.54 20.13
C ARG A 104 1.00 -2.01 18.82
N VAL A 105 0.34 -1.67 17.72
CA VAL A 105 0.78 -1.97 16.36
C VAL A 105 1.78 -0.91 15.91
N GLY A 106 2.97 -1.33 15.48
CA GLY A 106 4.00 -0.46 14.93
C GLY A 106 3.79 -0.14 13.44
N SER A 107 4.83 0.41 12.81
CA SER A 107 4.82 0.68 11.37
C SER A 107 5.08 -0.59 10.57
N VAL A 108 4.46 -0.68 9.39
CA VAL A 108 4.69 -1.79 8.47
C VAL A 108 6.06 -1.64 7.81
N ASP A 109 6.89 -2.67 7.88
CA ASP A 109 8.05 -2.78 7.00
C ASP A 109 7.56 -3.28 5.63
N THR A 110 7.49 -2.37 4.66
CA THR A 110 6.99 -2.68 3.31
C THR A 110 7.97 -3.52 2.47
N THR A 111 9.21 -3.68 2.92
CA THR A 111 10.22 -4.53 2.27
C THR A 111 10.03 -5.99 2.63
N THR A 112 9.76 -6.26 3.92
CA THR A 112 9.59 -7.61 4.46
C THR A 112 8.13 -7.98 4.69
N LEU A 113 7.21 -7.04 4.53
CA LEU A 113 5.78 -7.18 4.86
C LEU A 113 5.57 -7.68 6.29
N THR A 114 6.28 -7.06 7.22
CA THR A 114 6.17 -7.39 8.65
C THR A 114 5.74 -6.17 9.46
N VAL A 115 5.03 -6.44 10.57
CA VAL A 115 4.57 -5.41 11.51
C VAL A 115 4.98 -5.81 12.92
N PRO A 116 5.78 -4.99 13.62
CA PRO A 116 6.06 -5.23 15.03
C PRO A 116 4.83 -4.87 15.87
N VAL A 117 4.47 -5.74 16.79
CA VAL A 117 3.37 -5.50 17.73
C VAL A 117 3.87 -5.76 19.14
N ASP A 118 3.80 -4.74 19.98
CA ASP A 118 4.06 -4.87 21.41
C ASP A 118 2.77 -5.29 22.11
N VAL A 119 2.75 -6.44 22.76
CA VAL A 119 1.60 -6.98 23.49
C VAL A 119 1.86 -6.99 24.98
N THR A 120 0.84 -6.71 25.77
CA THR A 120 0.85 -6.86 27.23
C THR A 120 -0.11 -7.97 27.58
N LEU A 121 0.37 -8.96 28.32
CA LEU A 121 -0.38 -10.14 28.72
C LEU A 121 -1.02 -9.98 30.11
N ALA A 122 -2.07 -10.71 30.37
CA ALA A 122 -2.64 -10.85 31.70
C ALA A 122 -1.56 -11.41 32.64
N GLY A 123 -1.28 -10.68 33.73
CA GLY A 123 -0.13 -10.97 34.61
C GLY A 123 1.06 -10.03 34.45
N GLY A 124 1.00 -9.08 33.50
CA GLY A 124 1.98 -7.98 33.33
C GLY A 124 3.17 -8.32 32.46
N GLY A 125 3.21 -9.50 31.81
CA GLY A 125 4.23 -9.83 30.81
C GLY A 125 4.10 -8.93 29.57
N GLN A 126 5.23 -8.50 29.03
CA GLN A 126 5.29 -7.76 27.77
C GLN A 126 6.12 -8.54 26.76
N GLU A 127 5.62 -8.66 25.55
CA GLU A 127 6.26 -9.35 24.45
C GLU A 127 6.21 -8.49 23.19
N ARG A 128 7.25 -8.58 22.38
CA ARG A 128 7.25 -8.03 21.04
C ARG A 128 7.11 -9.17 20.04
N GLN A 129 6.06 -9.12 19.28
CA GLN A 129 5.75 -10.10 18.25
C GLN A 129 5.92 -9.46 16.87
N GLN A 130 6.22 -10.28 15.86
CA GLN A 130 6.32 -9.86 14.47
C GLN A 130 5.18 -10.51 13.68
N VAL A 131 4.26 -9.68 13.21
CA VAL A 131 3.21 -10.14 12.29
C VAL A 131 3.78 -10.19 10.89
N VAL A 132 3.68 -11.34 10.25
CA VAL A 132 4.01 -11.52 8.83
C VAL A 132 2.73 -11.33 8.03
N LEU A 133 2.75 -10.36 7.12
CA LEU A 133 1.62 -10.06 6.25
C LEU A 133 1.76 -10.76 4.90
N GLY A 134 0.64 -11.10 4.31
CA GLY A 134 0.52 -11.51 2.92
C GLY A 134 -0.53 -10.67 2.21
N GLN A 135 -0.55 -10.74 0.90
CA GLN A 135 -1.57 -10.10 0.08
C GLN A 135 -2.37 -11.18 -0.63
N ASP A 136 -3.68 -11.16 -0.47
CA ASP A 136 -4.58 -12.00 -1.24
C ASP A 136 -4.48 -11.65 -2.73
N GLN A 137 -4.22 -12.66 -3.57
CA GLN A 137 -3.97 -12.45 -4.99
C GLN A 137 -5.24 -12.13 -5.79
N GLN A 138 -6.41 -12.41 -5.25
CA GLN A 138 -7.68 -12.18 -5.92
C GLN A 138 -8.27 -10.82 -5.58
N THR A 139 -8.18 -10.42 -4.32
CA THR A 139 -8.79 -9.18 -3.80
C THR A 139 -7.76 -8.07 -3.61
N GLY A 140 -6.49 -8.40 -3.49
CA GLY A 140 -5.42 -7.46 -3.10
C GLY A 140 -5.45 -7.05 -1.64
N ALA A 141 -6.31 -7.65 -0.82
CA ALA A 141 -6.40 -7.35 0.62
C ALA A 141 -5.18 -7.87 1.38
N MET A 142 -4.78 -7.16 2.42
CA MET A 142 -3.72 -7.62 3.32
C MET A 142 -4.29 -8.59 4.35
N GLU A 143 -3.54 -9.65 4.63
CA GLU A 143 -3.91 -10.74 5.54
C GLU A 143 -2.74 -11.09 6.46
N VAL A 144 -3.02 -11.70 7.61
CA VAL A 144 -2.01 -12.20 8.55
C VAL A 144 -1.58 -13.61 8.15
N CYS A 145 -0.32 -13.80 7.78
CA CYS A 145 0.21 -15.11 7.38
C CYS A 145 1.03 -15.81 8.47
N GLY A 146 1.34 -15.13 9.55
CA GLY A 146 2.04 -15.69 10.70
C GLY A 146 2.35 -14.65 11.77
N VAL A 147 2.67 -15.13 12.94
CA VAL A 147 3.17 -14.35 14.08
C VAL A 147 4.37 -15.08 14.66
N ASN A 148 5.48 -14.37 14.83
CA ASN A 148 6.75 -14.88 15.38
C ASN A 148 7.15 -14.12 16.61
#